data_5388d398f27b7c285fddd98befc1b71e
#
_entry.id   5388d398f27b7c285fddd98befc1b71e
#
_cell.length_a   1.000
_cell.length_b   1.000
_cell.length_c   1.000
_cell.angle_alpha   90.00
_cell.angle_beta   90.00
_cell.angle_gamma   90.00
#
_symmetry.space_group_name_H-M   'P 1'
#
loop_
_entity.id
_entity.type
_entity.pdbx_description
1 polymer ?
#
loop_
_entity_poly.entity_id
_entity_poly.type
_entity_poly.pdbx_seq_one_letter_code
_entity_poly.pdbx_strand_id
1 'polypeptide(L)'
;VISILHIPYDGLDAQAERHLNKTEQQAIRGLVEARVRTRKPLAYLLHEAWFAGLKFYVDERVLVPRSLIGDFIHEQFQPWIDPARVHRILDLCTGSGCIAIAAALAFPQARVDGADISADALAVARTNVERHGLGARVQLVQSDLYQGLAGRRYDLILTNPPYVDAADMAALPVEYRHEPALALASGEHGLDAI
;
A
#
# COMPACT_ATOMS: atom_id res chain seq x y z
N VAL A 1 13.47 4.98 13.69
CA VAL A 1 13.57 6.14 14.63
C VAL A 1 12.29 6.96 14.58
N ILE A 2 11.91 7.53 13.43
CA ILE A 2 10.75 8.41 13.23
C ILE A 2 9.46 7.81 13.84
N SER A 3 9.17 6.56 13.51
CA SER A 3 7.97 5.84 13.98
C SER A 3 7.93 5.67 15.49
N ILE A 4 9.06 5.27 16.10
CA ILE A 4 9.17 5.06 17.57
C ILE A 4 9.07 6.39 18.32
N LEU A 5 9.60 7.46 17.75
CA LEU A 5 9.62 8.78 18.37
C LEU A 5 8.38 9.62 18.05
N HIS A 6 7.47 9.09 17.23
CA HIS A 6 6.28 9.80 16.74
C HIS A 6 6.63 11.15 16.07
N ILE A 7 7.77 11.21 15.38
CA ILE A 7 8.20 12.41 14.65
C ILE A 7 7.50 12.41 13.29
N PRO A 8 6.97 13.55 12.81
CA PRO A 8 6.50 13.69 11.43
C PRO A 8 7.58 13.31 10.42
N TYR A 9 7.20 12.81 9.25
CA TYR A 9 8.13 12.31 8.23
C TYR A 9 9.17 13.36 7.82
N ASP A 10 8.74 14.61 7.73
CA ASP A 10 9.54 15.80 7.38
C ASP A 10 10.20 16.50 8.58
N GLY A 11 9.95 16.00 9.79
CA GLY A 11 10.43 16.60 11.04
C GLY A 11 11.77 16.07 11.57
N LEU A 12 12.43 15.15 10.85
CA LEU A 12 13.63 14.47 11.34
C LEU A 12 14.80 15.44 11.55
N ASP A 13 15.04 16.34 10.59
CA ASP A 13 16.16 17.28 10.64
C ASP A 13 16.04 18.24 11.82
N ALA A 14 14.83 18.69 12.13
CA ALA A 14 14.57 19.57 13.28
C ALA A 14 14.85 18.89 14.63
N GLN A 15 14.94 17.57 14.67
CA GLN A 15 15.17 16.78 15.87
C GLN A 15 16.46 15.93 15.83
N ALA A 16 17.33 16.18 14.86
CA ALA A 16 18.56 15.40 14.65
C ALA A 16 19.48 15.39 15.86
N GLU A 17 19.51 16.49 16.64
CA GLU A 17 20.34 16.62 17.85
C GLU A 17 19.62 16.19 19.15
N ARG A 18 18.38 15.69 19.03
CA ARG A 18 17.62 15.25 20.20
C ARG A 18 18.28 14.03 20.87
N HIS A 19 18.57 14.13 22.14
CA HIS A 19 19.02 13.00 22.93
C HIS A 19 17.89 12.01 23.21
N LEU A 20 18.11 10.75 22.86
CA LEU A 20 17.17 9.66 23.12
C LEU A 20 17.25 9.23 24.59
N ASN A 21 16.12 9.08 25.25
CA ASN A 21 16.06 8.47 26.56
C ASN A 21 16.33 6.94 26.50
N LYS A 22 16.52 6.30 27.65
CA LYS A 22 16.87 4.86 27.70
C LYS A 22 15.79 3.97 27.10
N THR A 23 14.52 4.29 27.28
CA THR A 23 13.39 3.52 26.73
C THR A 23 13.36 3.61 25.22
N GLU A 24 13.53 4.80 24.65
CA GLU A 24 13.61 5.03 23.20
C GLU A 24 14.80 4.28 22.57
N GLN A 25 15.98 4.37 23.21
CA GLN A 25 17.17 3.65 22.77
C GLN A 25 16.94 2.13 22.75
N GLN A 26 16.31 1.59 23.80
CA GLN A 26 16.02 0.17 23.92
C GLN A 26 14.99 -0.28 22.86
N ALA A 27 13.94 0.50 22.62
CA ALA A 27 12.94 0.22 21.60
C ALA A 27 13.55 0.21 20.19
N ILE A 28 14.39 1.20 19.86
CA ILE A 28 15.09 1.27 18.57
C ILE A 28 16.04 0.07 18.42
N ARG A 29 16.83 -0.24 19.45
CA ARG A 29 17.77 -1.38 19.41
C ARG A 29 17.02 -2.69 19.23
N GLY A 30 15.94 -2.93 19.97
CA GLY A 30 15.14 -4.14 19.84
C GLY A 30 14.55 -4.31 18.44
N LEU A 31 14.12 -3.21 17.81
CA LEU A 31 13.63 -3.23 16.43
C LEU A 31 14.72 -3.57 15.42
N VAL A 32 15.93 -2.99 15.59
CA VAL A 32 17.08 -3.29 14.73
C VAL A 32 17.49 -4.77 14.88
N GLU A 33 17.57 -5.27 16.11
CA GLU A 33 17.89 -6.67 16.40
C GLU A 33 16.84 -7.62 15.79
N ALA A 34 15.54 -7.29 15.91
CA ALA A 34 14.48 -8.05 15.31
C ALA A 34 14.62 -8.08 13.76
N ARG A 35 14.89 -6.92 13.15
CA ARG A 35 15.08 -6.81 11.68
C ARG A 35 16.28 -7.64 11.21
N VAL A 36 17.40 -7.55 11.90
CA VAL A 36 18.63 -8.30 11.57
C VAL A 36 18.40 -9.81 11.70
N ARG A 37 17.80 -10.25 12.80
CA ARG A 37 17.55 -11.65 13.10
C ARG A 37 16.53 -12.30 12.18
N THR A 38 15.41 -11.60 11.92
CA THR A 38 14.27 -12.19 11.19
C THR A 38 14.28 -11.88 9.70
N ARG A 39 15.02 -10.87 9.26
CA ARG A 39 14.98 -10.32 7.91
C ARG A 39 13.58 -9.83 7.47
N LYS A 40 12.62 -9.77 8.40
CA LYS A 40 11.27 -9.26 8.13
C LYS A 40 11.34 -7.78 7.73
N PRO A 41 10.61 -7.34 6.68
CA PRO A 41 10.53 -5.93 6.30
C PRO A 41 10.22 -5.03 7.50
N LEU A 42 10.89 -3.88 7.58
CA LEU A 42 10.71 -2.95 8.69
C LEU A 42 9.26 -2.47 8.80
N ALA A 43 8.58 -2.33 7.67
CA ALA A 43 7.17 -1.95 7.63
C ALA A 43 6.28 -2.92 8.43
N TYR A 44 6.53 -4.23 8.35
CA TYR A 44 5.77 -5.23 9.12
C TYR A 44 6.13 -5.25 10.60
N LEU A 45 7.39 -4.98 10.95
CA LEU A 45 7.81 -4.87 12.35
C LEU A 45 7.20 -3.64 13.04
N LEU A 46 6.94 -2.58 12.27
CA LEU A 46 6.32 -1.35 12.74
C LEU A 46 4.80 -1.34 12.57
N HIS A 47 4.25 -2.27 11.75
CA HIS A 47 2.89 -2.21 11.25
C HIS A 47 2.56 -0.86 10.60
N GLU A 48 3.52 -0.31 9.86
CA GLU A 48 3.46 1.03 9.30
C GLU A 48 4.22 1.11 7.98
N ALA A 49 3.59 1.68 6.96
CA ALA A 49 4.21 2.04 5.69
C ALA A 49 3.75 3.44 5.25
N TRP A 50 4.54 4.09 4.42
CA TRP A 50 4.20 5.39 3.83
C TRP A 50 4.00 5.24 2.33
N PHE A 51 2.96 5.90 1.82
CA PHE A 51 2.66 5.95 0.40
C PHE A 51 1.98 7.27 0.05
N ALA A 52 2.43 7.98 -0.98
CA ALA A 52 1.89 9.27 -1.39
C ALA A 52 1.74 10.27 -0.22
N GLY A 53 2.72 10.31 0.71
CA GLY A 53 2.69 11.17 1.89
C GLY A 53 1.72 10.74 3.00
N LEU A 54 1.04 9.61 2.85
CA LEU A 54 0.06 9.08 3.79
C LEU A 54 0.60 7.87 4.54
N LYS A 55 0.15 7.69 5.78
CA LYS A 55 0.55 6.59 6.65
C LYS A 55 -0.48 5.46 6.60
N PHE A 56 -0.03 4.23 6.38
CA PHE A 56 -0.86 3.03 6.28
C PHE A 56 -0.47 1.97 7.29
N TYR A 57 -1.44 1.25 7.80
CA TYR A 57 -1.22 -0.02 8.49
C TYR A 57 -0.88 -1.10 7.46
N VAL A 58 0.13 -1.90 7.75
CA VAL A 58 0.53 -3.06 6.95
C VAL A 58 0.98 -4.21 7.84
N ASP A 59 0.75 -5.42 7.38
CA ASP A 59 1.30 -6.66 7.92
C ASP A 59 1.52 -7.66 6.77
N GLU A 60 1.89 -8.89 7.09
CA GLU A 60 2.29 -9.93 6.12
C GLU A 60 1.16 -10.37 5.17
N ARG A 61 -0.06 -9.87 5.34
CA ARG A 61 -1.20 -10.14 4.46
C ARG A 61 -1.21 -9.29 3.20
N VAL A 62 -0.41 -8.23 3.14
CA VAL A 62 -0.38 -7.28 2.02
C VAL A 62 1.05 -6.95 1.60
N LEU A 63 1.23 -6.63 0.33
CA LEU A 63 2.48 -6.08 -0.17
C LEU A 63 2.81 -4.76 0.55
N VAL A 64 4.08 -4.53 0.88
CA VAL A 64 4.53 -3.22 1.36
C VAL A 64 4.32 -2.17 0.25
N PRO A 65 3.55 -1.08 0.48
CA PRO A 65 3.32 -0.03 -0.51
C PRO A 65 4.62 0.57 -1.07
N ARG A 66 4.82 0.48 -2.39
CA ARG A 66 6.03 0.97 -3.09
C ARG A 66 5.80 1.30 -4.56
N SER A 67 4.55 1.42 -5.00
CA SER A 67 4.20 1.71 -6.39
C SER A 67 4.52 3.16 -6.76
N LEU A 68 5.01 3.38 -7.97
CA LEU A 68 5.21 4.72 -8.54
C LEU A 68 3.90 5.44 -8.87
N ILE A 69 2.76 4.74 -8.85
CA ILE A 69 1.43 5.34 -9.07
C ILE A 69 1.15 6.49 -8.10
N GLY A 70 1.77 6.46 -6.90
CA GLY A 70 1.62 7.55 -5.92
C GLY A 70 1.98 8.93 -6.45
N ASP A 71 3.03 9.03 -7.25
CA ASP A 71 3.48 10.29 -7.84
C ASP A 71 2.46 10.82 -8.86
N PHE A 72 1.93 9.92 -9.71
CA PHE A 72 0.88 10.28 -10.67
C PHE A 72 -0.44 10.67 -10.00
N ILE A 73 -0.80 10.04 -8.88
CA ILE A 73 -1.98 10.41 -8.11
C ILE A 73 -1.85 11.84 -7.58
N HIS A 74 -0.67 12.23 -7.10
CA HIS A 74 -0.40 13.57 -6.60
C HIS A 74 -0.64 14.64 -7.67
N GLU A 75 -0.24 14.36 -8.91
CA GLU A 75 -0.45 15.21 -10.08
C GLU A 75 -1.82 15.02 -10.74
N GLN A 76 -2.70 14.19 -10.13
CA GLN A 76 -4.03 13.86 -10.65
C GLN A 76 -3.99 13.36 -12.11
N PHE A 77 -2.91 12.70 -12.50
CA PHE A 77 -2.66 12.17 -13.86
C PHE A 77 -2.70 13.23 -14.97
N GLN A 78 -2.44 14.51 -14.63
CA GLN A 78 -2.32 15.53 -15.65
C GLN A 78 -1.00 15.37 -16.44
N PRO A 79 -0.95 15.69 -17.73
CA PRO A 79 -2.02 16.27 -18.56
C PRO A 79 -2.90 15.21 -19.28
N TRP A 80 -2.81 13.93 -18.94
CA TRP A 80 -3.45 12.84 -19.70
C TRP A 80 -4.97 12.75 -19.48
N ILE A 81 -5.45 13.21 -18.34
CA ILE A 81 -6.90 13.25 -18.04
C ILE A 81 -7.30 14.61 -17.51
N ASP A 82 -8.60 14.91 -17.58
CA ASP A 82 -9.23 16.04 -16.91
C ASP A 82 -9.73 15.58 -15.52
N PRO A 83 -9.10 16.00 -14.42
CA PRO A 83 -9.48 15.55 -13.08
C PRO A 83 -10.93 15.85 -12.72
N ALA A 84 -11.51 16.94 -13.24
CA ALA A 84 -12.89 17.34 -12.96
C ALA A 84 -13.93 16.34 -13.51
N ARG A 85 -13.53 15.50 -14.47
CA ARG A 85 -14.40 14.49 -15.10
C ARG A 85 -14.29 13.12 -14.44
N VAL A 86 -13.40 12.93 -13.47
CA VAL A 86 -13.21 11.65 -12.79
C VAL A 86 -14.15 11.55 -11.59
N HIS A 87 -15.15 10.70 -11.69
CA HIS A 87 -16.16 10.46 -10.65
C HIS A 87 -16.15 9.02 -10.11
N ARG A 88 -15.61 8.07 -10.88
CA ARG A 88 -15.53 6.67 -10.49
C ARG A 88 -14.13 6.11 -10.78
N ILE A 89 -13.47 5.63 -9.74
CA ILE A 89 -12.11 5.07 -9.82
C ILE A 89 -12.17 3.62 -9.37
N LEU A 90 -11.42 2.77 -10.07
CA LEU A 90 -11.11 1.41 -9.63
C LEU A 90 -9.63 1.35 -9.26
N ASP A 91 -9.35 0.82 -8.08
CA ASP A 91 -8.03 0.31 -7.70
C ASP A 91 -8.09 -1.22 -7.71
N LEU A 92 -7.54 -1.82 -8.76
CA LEU A 92 -7.53 -3.27 -8.97
C LEU A 92 -6.26 -3.87 -8.37
N CYS A 93 -6.38 -4.97 -7.63
CA CYS A 93 -5.33 -5.54 -6.78
C CYS A 93 -4.92 -4.55 -5.65
N THR A 94 -5.92 -4.08 -4.92
CA THR A 94 -5.80 -2.94 -3.99
C THR A 94 -4.86 -3.21 -2.79
N GLY A 95 -4.63 -4.47 -2.42
CA GLY A 95 -3.76 -4.85 -1.31
C GLY A 95 -4.11 -4.15 0.00
N SER A 96 -3.23 -3.29 0.48
CA SER A 96 -3.46 -2.47 1.70
C SER A 96 -4.47 -1.34 1.52
N GLY A 97 -4.99 -1.11 0.30
CA GLY A 97 -5.87 0.01 -0.01
C GLY A 97 -5.14 1.34 -0.24
N CYS A 98 -3.81 1.34 -0.31
CA CYS A 98 -3.04 2.58 -0.34
C CYS A 98 -3.30 3.42 -1.60
N ILE A 99 -3.42 2.79 -2.77
CA ILE A 99 -3.75 3.47 -4.03
C ILE A 99 -5.19 3.97 -4.00
N ALA A 100 -6.16 3.13 -3.59
CA ALA A 100 -7.56 3.51 -3.47
C ALA A 100 -7.77 4.73 -2.55
N ILE A 101 -7.11 4.74 -1.40
CA ILE A 101 -7.20 5.82 -0.41
C ILE A 101 -6.53 7.09 -0.92
N ALA A 102 -5.31 6.99 -1.48
CA ALA A 102 -4.63 8.13 -2.06
C ALA A 102 -5.44 8.75 -3.21
N ALA A 103 -6.00 7.93 -4.10
CA ALA A 103 -6.87 8.37 -5.18
C ALA A 103 -8.16 9.04 -4.66
N ALA A 104 -8.78 8.48 -3.63
CA ALA A 104 -9.96 9.09 -3.01
C ALA A 104 -9.67 10.47 -2.41
N LEU A 105 -8.49 10.70 -1.87
CA LEU A 105 -8.07 12.00 -1.34
C LEU A 105 -7.74 13.00 -2.46
N ALA A 106 -7.05 12.54 -3.52
CA ALA A 106 -6.70 13.38 -4.67
C ALA A 106 -7.91 13.78 -5.51
N PHE A 107 -8.95 12.93 -5.56
CA PHE A 107 -10.19 13.17 -6.32
C PHE A 107 -11.39 13.24 -5.36
N PRO A 108 -11.61 14.37 -4.67
CA PRO A 108 -12.60 14.47 -3.59
C PRO A 108 -14.06 14.24 -4.05
N GLN A 109 -14.38 14.44 -5.33
CA GLN A 109 -15.68 14.16 -5.93
C GLN A 109 -15.89 12.70 -6.31
N ALA A 110 -14.80 11.89 -6.38
CA ALA A 110 -14.88 10.53 -6.86
C ALA A 110 -15.30 9.54 -5.77
N ARG A 111 -15.96 8.46 -6.20
CA ARG A 111 -16.11 7.20 -5.47
C ARG A 111 -15.07 6.21 -5.98
N VAL A 112 -14.47 5.46 -5.08
CA VAL A 112 -13.39 4.51 -5.39
C VAL A 112 -13.83 3.12 -4.99
N ASP A 113 -13.71 2.17 -5.91
CA ASP A 113 -13.80 0.75 -5.61
C ASP A 113 -12.36 0.20 -5.48
N GLY A 114 -12.01 -0.38 -4.34
CA GLY A 114 -10.77 -1.13 -4.14
C GLY A 114 -11.08 -2.62 -4.23
N ALA A 115 -10.56 -3.30 -5.25
CA ALA A 115 -10.81 -4.70 -5.50
C ALA A 115 -9.57 -5.57 -5.24
N ASP A 116 -9.75 -6.70 -4.58
CA ASP A 116 -8.70 -7.70 -4.38
C ASP A 116 -9.32 -9.09 -4.29
N ILE A 117 -8.58 -10.10 -4.72
CA ILE A 117 -8.98 -11.50 -4.58
C ILE A 117 -8.86 -11.98 -3.13
N SER A 118 -7.90 -11.43 -2.37
CA SER A 118 -7.58 -11.81 -1.00
C SER A 118 -8.51 -11.11 0.00
N ALA A 119 -9.32 -11.89 0.69
CA ALA A 119 -10.14 -11.39 1.81
C ALA A 119 -9.26 -10.82 2.95
N ASP A 120 -8.07 -11.39 3.17
CA ASP A 120 -7.11 -10.94 4.17
C ASP A 120 -6.52 -9.58 3.82
N ALA A 121 -6.19 -9.34 2.54
CA ALA A 121 -5.77 -8.04 2.06
C ALA A 121 -6.87 -7.00 2.23
N LEU A 122 -8.11 -7.34 1.89
CA LEU A 122 -9.26 -6.47 2.09
C LEU A 122 -9.54 -6.15 3.56
N ALA A 123 -9.21 -7.04 4.49
CA ALA A 123 -9.29 -6.74 5.92
C ALA A 123 -8.28 -5.67 6.35
N VAL A 124 -7.05 -5.71 5.80
CA VAL A 124 -6.05 -4.65 5.99
C VAL A 124 -6.50 -3.35 5.35
N ALA A 125 -6.98 -3.41 4.09
CA ALA A 125 -7.50 -2.23 3.38
C ALA A 125 -8.65 -1.56 4.16
N ARG A 126 -9.57 -2.34 4.75
CA ARG A 126 -10.66 -1.83 5.58
C ARG A 126 -10.15 -1.04 6.78
N THR A 127 -9.16 -1.58 7.49
CA THR A 127 -8.49 -0.88 8.61
C THR A 127 -7.95 0.48 8.16
N ASN A 128 -7.34 0.53 6.97
CA ASN A 128 -6.80 1.77 6.43
C ASN A 128 -7.91 2.74 5.99
N VAL A 129 -8.94 2.27 5.31
CA VAL A 129 -10.11 3.09 4.92
C VAL A 129 -10.76 3.75 6.14
N GLU A 130 -10.91 2.99 7.24
CA GLU A 130 -11.46 3.49 8.50
C GLU A 130 -10.53 4.53 9.14
N ARG A 131 -9.22 4.27 9.21
CA ARG A 131 -8.21 5.21 9.75
C ARG A 131 -8.19 6.55 9.03
N HIS A 132 -8.42 6.52 7.72
CA HIS A 132 -8.46 7.73 6.89
C HIS A 132 -9.86 8.36 6.78
N GLY A 133 -10.88 7.80 7.44
CA GLY A 133 -12.25 8.33 7.45
C GLY A 133 -12.96 8.27 6.09
N LEU A 134 -12.58 7.31 5.22
CA LEU A 134 -13.03 7.25 3.83
C LEU A 134 -14.14 6.22 3.56
N GLY A 135 -14.73 5.62 4.60
CA GLY A 135 -15.74 4.56 4.47
C GLY A 135 -16.96 4.93 3.63
N ALA A 136 -17.30 6.23 3.49
CA ALA A 136 -18.41 6.69 2.65
C ALA A 136 -18.05 6.78 1.15
N ARG A 137 -16.74 6.78 0.80
CA ARG A 137 -16.25 7.01 -0.57
C ARG A 137 -15.43 5.86 -1.15
N VAL A 138 -14.83 5.03 -0.31
CA VAL A 138 -14.05 3.86 -0.72
C VAL A 138 -14.84 2.60 -0.37
N GLN A 139 -15.24 1.84 -1.39
CA GLN A 139 -15.90 0.54 -1.27
C GLN A 139 -14.89 -0.57 -1.56
N LEU A 140 -14.78 -1.55 -0.65
CA LEU A 140 -13.93 -2.71 -0.85
C LEU A 140 -14.74 -3.87 -1.41
N VAL A 141 -14.22 -4.52 -2.46
CA VAL A 141 -14.89 -5.59 -3.20
C VAL A 141 -13.96 -6.78 -3.31
N GLN A 142 -14.39 -7.95 -2.85
CA GLN A 142 -13.65 -9.18 -3.14
C GLN A 142 -13.90 -9.59 -4.60
N SER A 143 -12.85 -9.68 -5.40
CA SER A 143 -12.96 -9.96 -6.82
C SER A 143 -11.67 -10.59 -7.34
N ASP A 144 -11.83 -11.65 -8.12
CA ASP A 144 -10.77 -12.14 -9.00
C ASP A 144 -10.79 -11.25 -10.25
N LEU A 145 -9.83 -10.33 -10.32
CA LEU A 145 -9.78 -9.25 -11.31
C LEU A 145 -11.15 -8.58 -11.47
N TYR A 146 -11.76 -8.66 -12.64
CA TYR A 146 -13.04 -7.99 -12.97
C TYR A 146 -14.30 -8.82 -12.65
N GLN A 147 -14.16 -10.07 -12.20
CA GLN A 147 -15.31 -11.00 -12.08
C GLN A 147 -16.39 -10.48 -11.11
N GLY A 148 -15.99 -9.91 -9.96
CA GLY A 148 -16.88 -9.31 -8.98
C GLY A 148 -17.35 -7.88 -9.29
N LEU A 149 -16.92 -7.33 -10.44
CA LEU A 149 -17.17 -5.93 -10.83
C LEU A 149 -18.11 -5.82 -12.04
N ALA A 150 -18.81 -6.90 -12.39
CA ALA A 150 -19.68 -6.94 -13.57
C ALA A 150 -20.70 -5.80 -13.57
N GLY A 151 -20.85 -5.12 -14.72
CA GLY A 151 -21.75 -4.00 -14.93
C GLY A 151 -21.28 -2.66 -14.35
N ARG A 152 -20.16 -2.61 -13.63
CA ARG A 152 -19.56 -1.35 -13.16
C ARG A 152 -18.79 -0.68 -14.31
N ARG A 153 -18.73 0.65 -14.25
CA ARG A 153 -17.96 1.47 -15.19
C ARG A 153 -17.13 2.47 -14.40
N TYR A 154 -15.92 2.74 -14.88
CA TYR A 154 -14.94 3.61 -14.22
C TYR A 154 -14.38 4.62 -15.20
N ASP A 155 -14.11 5.82 -14.71
CA ASP A 155 -13.46 6.89 -15.47
C ASP A 155 -11.94 6.73 -15.42
N LEU A 156 -11.42 6.10 -14.34
CA LEU A 156 -10.01 5.82 -14.13
C LEU A 156 -9.85 4.45 -13.49
N ILE A 157 -8.95 3.64 -14.03
CA ILE A 157 -8.56 2.35 -13.47
C ILE A 157 -7.07 2.41 -13.12
N LEU A 158 -6.77 2.14 -11.87
CA LEU A 158 -5.41 2.05 -11.34
C LEU A 158 -5.16 0.60 -10.94
N THR A 159 -3.96 0.10 -11.21
CA THR A 159 -3.60 -1.26 -10.79
C THR A 159 -2.10 -1.39 -10.59
N ASN A 160 -1.72 -2.08 -9.53
CA ASN A 160 -0.37 -2.59 -9.33
C ASN A 160 -0.49 -4.09 -9.11
N PRO A 161 -0.74 -4.88 -10.17
CA PRO A 161 -0.99 -6.31 -10.07
C PRO A 161 0.30 -7.07 -9.74
N PRO A 162 0.23 -8.34 -9.33
CA PRO A 162 1.39 -9.20 -9.32
C PRO A 162 1.95 -9.35 -10.75
N TYR A 163 3.28 -9.27 -10.89
CA TYR A 163 3.96 -9.32 -12.19
C TYR A 163 5.32 -10.05 -12.14
N VAL A 164 5.65 -10.69 -11.00
CA VAL A 164 6.92 -11.39 -10.86
C VAL A 164 6.77 -12.80 -11.43
N ASP A 165 7.62 -13.15 -12.38
CA ASP A 165 7.65 -14.48 -12.97
C ASP A 165 8.26 -15.53 -12.03
N ALA A 166 8.16 -16.82 -12.40
CA ALA A 166 8.60 -17.92 -11.56
C ALA A 166 10.14 -17.92 -11.34
N ALA A 167 10.93 -17.47 -12.32
CA ALA A 167 12.39 -17.43 -12.22
C ALA A 167 12.84 -16.32 -11.28
N ASP A 168 12.26 -15.14 -11.42
CA ASP A 168 12.52 -13.98 -10.58
C ASP A 168 12.03 -14.23 -9.13
N MET A 169 10.87 -14.88 -8.94
CA MET A 169 10.39 -15.30 -7.61
C MET A 169 11.42 -16.15 -6.86
N ALA A 170 12.11 -17.05 -7.56
CA ALA A 170 13.14 -17.91 -6.96
C ALA A 170 14.41 -17.12 -6.56
N ALA A 171 14.68 -16.02 -7.27
CA ALA A 171 15.87 -15.17 -7.07
C ALA A 171 15.65 -14.02 -6.06
N LEU A 172 14.40 -13.78 -5.63
CA LEU A 172 14.08 -12.68 -4.70
C LEU A 172 14.87 -12.81 -3.37
N PRO A 173 15.33 -11.68 -2.81
CA PRO A 173 15.89 -11.62 -1.47
C PRO A 173 14.98 -12.24 -0.42
N VAL A 174 15.57 -12.74 0.67
CA VAL A 174 14.84 -13.44 1.73
C VAL A 174 13.73 -12.60 2.37
N GLU A 175 13.85 -11.29 2.36
CA GLU A 175 12.85 -10.33 2.84
C GLU A 175 11.50 -10.50 2.17
N TYR A 176 11.49 -10.76 0.86
CA TYR A 176 10.27 -10.95 0.07
C TYR A 176 9.50 -12.22 0.43
N ARG A 177 10.15 -13.19 1.12
CA ARG A 177 9.46 -14.39 1.63
C ARG A 177 8.48 -14.07 2.77
N HIS A 178 8.57 -12.87 3.34
CA HIS A 178 7.62 -12.36 4.32
C HIS A 178 6.41 -11.67 3.68
N GLU A 179 6.50 -11.33 2.40
CA GLU A 179 5.39 -10.74 1.67
C GLU A 179 4.51 -11.85 1.07
N PRO A 180 3.19 -11.62 0.89
CA PRO A 180 2.32 -12.67 0.35
C PRO A 180 2.71 -12.99 -1.10
N ALA A 181 2.96 -14.26 -1.39
CA ALA A 181 3.32 -14.71 -2.74
C ALA A 181 2.27 -14.31 -3.79
N LEU A 182 0.98 -14.32 -3.40
CA LEU A 182 -0.14 -13.90 -4.25
C LEU A 182 -0.02 -12.44 -4.74
N ALA A 183 0.65 -11.58 -3.98
CA ALA A 183 0.84 -10.17 -4.36
C ALA A 183 2.09 -9.93 -5.22
N LEU A 184 2.88 -10.98 -5.46
CA LEU A 184 4.13 -10.91 -6.23
C LEU A 184 4.06 -11.76 -7.49
N ALA A 185 3.72 -13.06 -7.34
CA ALA A 185 3.81 -14.07 -8.39
C ALA A 185 2.67 -13.94 -9.41
N SER A 186 3.00 -14.00 -10.70
CA SER A 186 2.04 -13.98 -11.81
C SER A 186 2.42 -14.99 -12.88
N GLY A 187 2.40 -16.27 -12.48
CA GLY A 187 2.64 -17.40 -13.37
C GLY A 187 4.08 -17.54 -13.87
N GLU A 188 4.22 -18.30 -14.95
CA GLU A 188 5.53 -18.62 -15.53
C GLU A 188 6.23 -17.38 -16.12
N HIS A 189 5.46 -16.46 -16.70
CA HIS A 189 5.96 -15.30 -17.44
C HIS A 189 5.59 -13.95 -16.81
N GLY A 190 5.05 -13.92 -15.61
CA GLY A 190 4.66 -12.67 -14.93
C GLY A 190 3.41 -11.97 -15.50
N LEU A 191 2.61 -12.64 -16.33
CA LEU A 191 1.52 -12.04 -17.12
C LEU A 191 0.11 -12.54 -16.78
N ASP A 192 -0.04 -13.45 -15.81
CA ASP A 192 -1.35 -14.08 -15.54
C ASP A 192 -2.41 -13.09 -15.02
N ALA A 193 -1.98 -11.95 -14.48
CA ALA A 193 -2.87 -10.92 -13.95
C ALA A 193 -3.03 -9.68 -14.85
N ILE A 194 -2.54 -9.75 -16.11
CA ILE A 194 -2.52 -8.60 -17.04
C ILE A 194 -3.44 -8.79 -18.25
#